data_b1b120f5577b50e34f4937a6c0beed8b
#
_entry.id   b1b120f5577b50e34f4937a6c0beed8b
#
_cell.length_a   1.000
_cell.length_b   1.000
_cell.length_c   1.000
_cell.angle_alpha   90.00
_cell.angle_beta   90.00
_cell.angle_gamma   90.00
#
_symmetry.space_group_name_H-M   'P 1'
#
loop_
_entity.id
_entity.type
_entity.pdbx_description
1 polymer ?
#
loop_
_entity_poly.entity_id
_entity_poly.type
_entity_poly.pdbx_seq_one_letter_code
_entity_poly.pdbx_strand_id
1 'polypeptide(L)'
;ADLGYLDYLALDDLQAIAGKKEWEQALFHLYNLLRDSGKRLLVAANANVRELPFQLEDLRSRLQWGLTYKIQPLNDTEKQLALQARARARGLELSDDVAHYLLQRLPRDVHQLFSRLHYLDCASLAEQRKLTIPFVKKILSL
;
A
#
# COMPACT_ATOMS: atom_id res chain seq x y z
N ALA A 1 -11.86 8.19 -21.61
CA ALA A 1 -12.66 8.20 -20.39
C ALA A 1 -13.05 9.64 -20.12
N ASP A 2 -14.32 9.92 -19.92
CA ASP A 2 -14.80 11.25 -19.56
C ASP A 2 -14.46 11.51 -18.09
N LEU A 3 -13.46 12.37 -17.85
CA LEU A 3 -13.02 12.78 -16.52
C LEU A 3 -13.86 13.94 -15.96
N GLY A 4 -14.91 14.35 -16.67
CA GLY A 4 -15.74 15.52 -16.36
C GLY A 4 -16.40 15.49 -14.99
N TYR A 5 -16.66 14.30 -14.45
CA TYR A 5 -17.39 14.09 -13.19
C TYR A 5 -16.49 13.83 -11.97
N LEU A 6 -15.17 13.80 -12.15
CA LEU A 6 -14.24 13.52 -11.05
C LEU A 6 -13.81 14.82 -10.38
N ASP A 7 -13.87 14.87 -9.05
CA ASP A 7 -13.30 15.96 -8.26
C ASP A 7 -11.79 15.79 -8.05
N TYR A 8 -11.34 14.55 -8.01
CA TYR A 8 -9.92 14.18 -7.90
C TYR A 8 -9.64 12.86 -8.60
N LEU A 9 -8.39 12.65 -8.99
CA LEU A 9 -7.86 11.41 -9.52
C LEU A 9 -6.68 10.95 -8.64
N ALA A 10 -6.68 9.69 -8.25
CA ALA A 10 -5.57 9.07 -7.54
C ALA A 10 -4.88 8.03 -8.44
N LEU A 11 -3.55 8.10 -8.52
CA LEU A 11 -2.71 7.16 -9.24
C LEU A 11 -1.70 6.55 -8.26
N ASP A 12 -1.72 5.24 -8.17
CA ASP A 12 -0.76 4.47 -7.38
C ASP A 12 0.36 3.91 -8.27
N ASP A 13 1.47 3.54 -7.64
CA ASP A 13 2.62 2.93 -8.32
C ASP A 13 3.19 3.77 -9.49
N LEU A 14 3.37 5.06 -9.29
CA LEU A 14 3.88 5.98 -10.30
C LEU A 14 5.23 5.53 -10.92
N GLN A 15 6.05 4.81 -10.16
CA GLN A 15 7.31 4.22 -10.64
C GLN A 15 7.10 3.22 -11.79
N ALA A 16 5.92 2.63 -11.92
CA ALA A 16 5.63 1.66 -12.98
C ALA A 16 5.58 2.28 -14.38
N ILE A 17 5.36 3.58 -14.47
CA ILE A 17 5.30 4.32 -15.75
C ILE A 17 6.53 5.17 -16.01
N ALA A 18 7.34 5.46 -15.01
CA ALA A 18 8.56 6.22 -15.16
C ALA A 18 9.54 5.52 -16.13
N GLY A 19 10.11 6.27 -17.07
CA GLY A 19 10.96 5.76 -18.16
C GLY A 19 10.19 5.24 -19.38
N LYS A 20 8.85 5.23 -19.36
CA LYS A 20 8.02 4.79 -20.48
C LYS A 20 7.40 6.01 -21.19
N LYS A 21 8.01 6.43 -22.27
CA LYS A 21 7.69 7.68 -22.98
C LYS A 21 6.20 7.90 -23.24
N GLU A 22 5.50 6.89 -23.74
CA GLU A 22 4.08 7.00 -24.07
C GLU A 22 3.21 7.24 -22.83
N TRP A 23 3.54 6.56 -21.73
CA TRP A 23 2.83 6.72 -20.45
C TRP A 23 3.13 8.06 -19.79
N GLU A 24 4.37 8.53 -19.89
CA GLU A 24 4.74 9.86 -19.39
C GLU A 24 4.03 10.97 -20.15
N GLN A 25 3.92 10.86 -21.47
CA GLN A 25 3.17 11.80 -22.28
C GLN A 25 1.67 11.78 -21.93
N ALA A 26 1.08 10.60 -21.79
CA ALA A 26 -0.32 10.45 -21.39
C ALA A 26 -0.59 11.06 -20.00
N LEU A 27 0.29 10.82 -19.04
CA LEU A 27 0.18 11.40 -17.70
C LEU A 27 0.35 12.93 -17.73
N PHE A 28 1.26 13.44 -18.55
CA PHE A 28 1.46 14.88 -18.72
C PHE A 28 0.19 15.58 -19.28
N HIS A 29 -0.43 15.00 -20.30
CA HIS A 29 -1.69 15.50 -20.84
C HIS A 29 -2.81 15.44 -19.78
N LEU A 30 -2.91 14.34 -19.06
CA LEU A 30 -3.86 14.16 -17.99
C LEU A 30 -3.68 15.19 -16.87
N TYR A 31 -2.43 15.43 -16.46
CA TYR A 31 -2.10 16.45 -15.46
C TYR A 31 -2.60 17.84 -15.90
N ASN A 32 -2.31 18.24 -17.14
CA ASN A 32 -2.74 19.53 -17.66
C ASN A 32 -4.27 19.64 -17.69
N LEU A 33 -4.95 18.59 -18.15
CA LEU A 33 -6.42 18.54 -18.20
C LEU A 33 -7.04 18.72 -16.80
N LEU A 34 -6.53 18.00 -15.80
CA LEU A 34 -7.02 18.10 -14.43
C LEU A 34 -6.75 19.49 -13.84
N ARG A 35 -5.56 20.04 -14.05
CA ARG A 35 -5.19 21.38 -13.59
C ARG A 35 -6.08 22.44 -14.20
N ASP A 36 -6.28 22.42 -15.51
CA ASP A 36 -7.06 23.43 -16.23
C ASP A 36 -8.54 23.33 -15.88
N SER A 37 -9.01 22.17 -15.44
CA SER A 37 -10.36 21.93 -14.92
C SER A 37 -10.49 22.20 -13.40
N GLY A 38 -9.43 22.68 -12.73
CA GLY A 38 -9.42 22.92 -11.28
C GLY A 38 -9.51 21.67 -10.41
N LYS A 39 -9.18 20.51 -10.98
CA LYS A 39 -9.29 19.21 -10.32
C LYS A 39 -7.97 18.81 -9.67
N ARG A 40 -8.02 17.86 -8.73
CA ARG A 40 -6.88 17.42 -7.94
C ARG A 40 -6.32 16.12 -8.46
N LEU A 41 -4.99 16.02 -8.48
CA LEU A 41 -4.26 14.79 -8.74
C LEU A 41 -3.50 14.37 -7.47
N LEU A 42 -3.73 13.15 -7.01
CA LEU A 42 -2.94 12.49 -5.98
C LEU A 42 -2.11 11.40 -6.63
N VAL A 43 -0.82 11.36 -6.36
CA VAL A 43 0.06 10.29 -6.85
C VAL A 43 0.78 9.63 -5.69
N ALA A 44 0.96 8.32 -5.77
CA ALA A 44 1.79 7.57 -4.83
C ALA A 44 2.93 6.86 -5.59
N ALA A 45 4.08 6.76 -4.93
CA ALA A 45 5.26 6.11 -5.48
C ALA A 45 6.14 5.52 -4.36
N ASN A 46 6.99 4.57 -4.71
CA ASN A 46 7.94 3.95 -3.78
C ASN A 46 9.24 4.76 -3.59
N ALA A 47 9.41 5.86 -4.34
CA ALA A 47 10.55 6.75 -4.24
C ALA A 47 10.12 8.20 -4.51
N ASN A 48 11.00 9.17 -4.19
CA ASN A 48 10.76 10.56 -4.54
C ASN A 48 10.72 10.71 -6.06
N VAL A 49 9.86 11.60 -6.56
CA VAL A 49 9.74 11.90 -8.01
C VAL A 49 11.09 12.25 -8.64
N ARG A 50 11.99 12.90 -7.88
CA ARG A 50 13.34 13.25 -8.33
C ARG A 50 14.24 12.04 -8.62
N GLU A 51 13.97 10.94 -7.92
CA GLU A 51 14.74 9.69 -8.01
C GLU A 51 14.18 8.74 -9.08
N LEU A 52 12.95 8.98 -9.52
CA LEU A 52 12.31 8.18 -10.55
C LEU A 52 12.89 8.51 -11.94
N PRO A 53 13.06 7.51 -12.81
CA PRO A 53 13.69 7.67 -14.12
C PRO A 53 12.78 8.31 -15.17
N PHE A 54 12.10 9.41 -14.82
CA PHE A 54 11.30 10.16 -15.79
C PHE A 54 12.18 10.78 -16.87
N GLN A 55 11.81 10.58 -18.13
CA GLN A 55 12.46 11.15 -19.30
C GLN A 55 11.89 12.52 -19.66
N LEU A 56 10.59 12.74 -19.39
CA LEU A 56 9.91 14.00 -19.66
C LEU A 56 10.09 14.98 -18.50
N GLU A 57 11.04 15.91 -18.67
CA GLU A 57 11.39 16.93 -17.64
C GLU A 57 10.20 17.77 -17.21
N ASP A 58 9.32 18.16 -18.16
CA ASP A 58 8.14 18.95 -17.87
C ASP A 58 7.18 18.22 -16.93
N LEU A 59 6.97 16.93 -17.13
CA LEU A 59 6.16 16.09 -16.24
C LEU A 59 6.80 16.01 -14.86
N ARG A 60 8.11 15.71 -14.81
CA ARG A 60 8.86 15.61 -13.56
C ARG A 60 8.77 16.90 -12.74
N SER A 61 8.96 18.04 -13.39
CA SER A 61 8.84 19.36 -12.77
C SER A 61 7.44 19.58 -12.21
N ARG A 62 6.38 19.27 -12.98
CA ARG A 62 5.00 19.47 -12.53
C ARG A 62 4.60 18.56 -11.38
N LEU A 63 5.04 17.31 -11.36
CA LEU A 63 4.81 16.40 -10.25
C LEU A 63 5.48 16.84 -8.95
N GLN A 64 6.52 17.68 -9.03
CA GLN A 64 7.20 18.27 -7.87
C GLN A 64 6.53 19.53 -7.33
N TRP A 65 5.62 20.15 -8.06
CA TRP A 65 4.96 21.40 -7.62
C TRP A 65 3.95 21.21 -6.50
N GLY A 66 3.44 20.00 -6.31
CA GLY A 66 2.49 19.67 -5.26
C GLY A 66 3.14 19.45 -3.88
N LEU A 67 2.29 19.25 -2.88
CA LEU A 67 2.73 18.82 -1.57
C LEU A 67 3.20 17.36 -1.66
N THR A 68 4.41 17.13 -1.15
CA THR A 68 4.99 15.77 -1.09
C THR A 68 5.13 15.34 0.35
N TYR A 69 4.56 14.18 0.68
CA TYR A 69 4.67 13.55 1.99
C TYR A 69 5.44 12.25 1.88
N LYS A 70 6.41 12.07 2.77
CA LYS A 70 7.10 10.79 2.92
C LYS A 70 6.38 9.97 3.98
N ILE A 71 5.82 8.82 3.57
CA ILE A 71 5.24 7.86 4.49
C ILE A 71 6.39 7.08 5.14
N GLN A 72 6.48 7.15 6.47
CA GLN A 72 7.47 6.39 7.21
C GLN A 72 7.03 4.93 7.32
N PRO A 73 7.96 3.96 7.15
CA PRO A 73 7.65 2.57 7.42
C PRO A 73 7.30 2.39 8.90
N LEU A 74 6.34 1.52 9.17
CA LEU A 74 5.94 1.19 10.53
C LEU A 74 7.10 0.51 11.29
N ASN A 75 7.31 0.90 12.54
CA ASN A 75 8.17 0.15 13.47
C ASN A 75 7.48 -1.13 13.95
N ASP A 76 8.19 -1.99 14.71
CA ASP A 76 7.65 -3.29 15.10
C ASP A 76 6.40 -3.17 16.00
N THR A 77 6.35 -2.19 16.89
CA THR A 77 5.17 -1.92 17.74
C THR A 77 3.98 -1.48 16.90
N GLU A 78 4.21 -0.58 15.96
CA GLU A 78 3.18 -0.10 15.04
C GLU A 78 2.69 -1.21 14.11
N LYS A 79 3.59 -2.11 13.65
CA LYS A 79 3.21 -3.29 12.87
C LYS A 79 2.33 -4.25 13.68
N GLN A 80 2.63 -4.44 14.96
CA GLN A 80 1.81 -5.26 15.84
C GLN A 80 0.40 -4.67 15.96
N LEU A 81 0.30 -3.37 16.25
CA LEU A 81 -0.99 -2.69 16.33
C LEU A 81 -1.76 -2.73 15.02
N ALA A 82 -1.09 -2.52 13.89
CA ALA A 82 -1.70 -2.61 12.57
C ALA A 82 -2.22 -4.01 12.24
N LEU A 83 -1.45 -5.05 12.61
CA LEU A 83 -1.83 -6.45 12.43
C LEU A 83 -3.08 -6.79 13.27
N GLN A 84 -3.10 -6.37 14.53
CA GLN A 84 -4.25 -6.54 15.43
C GLN A 84 -5.48 -5.76 14.97
N ALA A 85 -5.31 -4.51 14.51
CA ALA A 85 -6.40 -3.71 13.97
C ALA A 85 -6.99 -4.36 12.71
N ARG A 86 -6.13 -4.90 11.82
CA ARG A 86 -6.55 -5.62 10.62
C ARG A 86 -7.29 -6.91 10.94
N ALA A 87 -6.83 -7.66 11.93
CA ALA A 87 -7.50 -8.85 12.44
C ALA A 87 -8.89 -8.52 12.99
N ARG A 88 -8.97 -7.49 13.83
CA ARG A 88 -10.23 -7.03 14.42
C ARG A 88 -11.25 -6.58 13.38
N ALA A 89 -10.81 -5.88 12.35
CA ALA A 89 -11.67 -5.47 11.23
C ALA A 89 -12.27 -6.66 10.45
N ARG A 90 -11.70 -7.85 10.59
CA ARG A 90 -12.19 -9.13 10.03
C ARG A 90 -12.93 -9.99 11.03
N GLY A 91 -13.18 -9.49 12.25
CA GLY A 91 -13.81 -10.26 13.32
C GLY A 91 -12.89 -11.29 13.98
N LEU A 92 -11.57 -11.21 13.75
CA LEU A 92 -10.57 -12.07 14.38
C LEU A 92 -10.03 -11.43 15.65
N GLU A 93 -9.85 -12.25 16.67
CA GLU A 93 -9.11 -11.87 17.87
C GLU A 93 -7.66 -12.33 17.75
N LEU A 94 -6.72 -11.39 17.69
CA LEU A 94 -5.31 -11.63 17.65
C LEU A 94 -4.67 -11.14 18.96
N SER A 95 -4.29 -12.07 19.83
CA SER A 95 -3.63 -11.74 21.11
C SER A 95 -2.23 -11.15 20.89
N ASP A 96 -1.73 -10.44 21.89
CA ASP A 96 -0.38 -9.86 21.86
C ASP A 96 0.69 -10.92 21.60
N ASP A 97 0.59 -12.08 22.26
CA ASP A 97 1.55 -13.18 22.11
C ASP A 97 1.57 -13.72 20.67
N VAL A 98 0.40 -13.91 20.07
CA VAL A 98 0.29 -14.40 18.69
C VAL A 98 0.79 -13.34 17.71
N ALA A 99 0.44 -12.08 17.91
CA ALA A 99 0.91 -10.99 17.07
C ALA A 99 2.43 -10.84 17.12
N HIS A 100 3.01 -10.89 18.33
CA HIS A 100 4.46 -10.85 18.54
C HIS A 100 5.16 -12.06 17.89
N TYR A 101 4.59 -13.26 18.06
CA TYR A 101 5.10 -14.47 17.44
C TYR A 101 5.15 -14.36 15.91
N LEU A 102 4.08 -13.85 15.29
CA LEU A 102 4.02 -13.63 13.83
C LEU A 102 5.11 -12.66 13.37
N LEU A 103 5.29 -11.52 14.07
CA LEU A 103 6.32 -10.55 13.74
C LEU A 103 7.76 -11.09 13.85
N GLN A 104 8.00 -12.04 14.75
CA GLN A 104 9.31 -12.67 14.90
C GLN A 104 9.62 -13.71 13.80
N ARG A 105 8.60 -14.35 13.24
CA ARG A 105 8.73 -15.49 12.34
C ARG A 105 8.46 -15.19 10.88
N LEU A 106 7.69 -14.15 10.61
CA LEU A 106 7.31 -13.76 9.25
C LEU A 106 8.21 -12.62 8.74
N PRO A 107 8.32 -12.47 7.41
CA PRO A 107 8.96 -11.31 6.82
C PRO A 107 8.34 -10.02 7.35
N ARG A 108 9.18 -9.02 7.63
CA ARG A 108 8.75 -7.74 8.22
C ARG A 108 8.03 -6.80 7.25
N ASP A 109 7.82 -7.24 6.03
CA ASP A 109 7.01 -6.54 5.04
C ASP A 109 5.53 -6.58 5.41
N VAL A 110 4.88 -5.42 5.47
CA VAL A 110 3.48 -5.29 5.93
C VAL A 110 2.52 -6.01 5.00
N HIS A 111 2.76 -6.00 3.68
CA HIS A 111 1.91 -6.69 2.71
C HIS A 111 1.96 -8.20 2.92
N GLN A 112 3.15 -8.74 3.17
CA GLN A 112 3.32 -10.17 3.47
C GLN A 112 2.68 -10.55 4.80
N LEU A 113 2.83 -9.72 5.83
CA LEU A 113 2.17 -9.92 7.12
C LEU A 113 0.64 -9.96 6.96
N PHE A 114 0.06 -9.03 6.22
CA PHE A 114 -1.38 -8.99 5.98
C PHE A 114 -1.87 -10.14 5.11
N SER A 115 -1.08 -10.59 4.14
CA SER A 115 -1.39 -11.77 3.33
C SER A 115 -1.41 -13.05 4.18
N ARG A 116 -0.44 -13.19 5.09
CA ARG A 116 -0.41 -14.31 6.05
C ARG A 116 -1.56 -14.28 7.03
N LEU A 117 -1.92 -13.07 7.52
CA LEU A 117 -3.11 -12.91 8.36
C LEU A 117 -4.38 -13.33 7.62
N HIS A 118 -4.53 -12.98 6.35
CA HIS A 118 -5.66 -13.43 5.55
C HIS A 118 -5.74 -14.95 5.43
N TYR A 119 -4.60 -15.59 5.20
CA TYR A 119 -4.53 -17.05 5.13
C TYR A 119 -4.92 -17.70 6.46
N LEU A 120 -4.46 -17.15 7.60
CA LEU A 120 -4.85 -17.60 8.94
C LEU A 120 -6.33 -17.40 9.22
N ASP A 121 -6.93 -16.30 8.73
CA ASP A 121 -8.35 -16.02 8.82
C ASP A 121 -9.17 -17.12 8.14
N CYS A 122 -8.86 -17.43 6.89
CA CYS A 122 -9.52 -18.50 6.14
C CYS A 122 -9.39 -19.87 6.84
N ALA A 123 -8.20 -20.19 7.37
CA ALA A 123 -7.96 -21.44 8.08
C ALA A 123 -8.71 -21.50 9.43
N SER A 124 -8.75 -20.38 10.16
CA SER A 124 -9.48 -20.24 11.43
C SER A 124 -10.98 -20.48 11.23
N LEU A 125 -11.55 -19.91 10.18
CA LEU A 125 -12.95 -20.13 9.80
C LEU A 125 -13.22 -21.58 9.42
N ALA A 126 -12.36 -22.17 8.60
CA ALA A 126 -12.54 -23.55 8.12
C ALA A 126 -12.45 -24.59 9.26
N GLU A 127 -11.51 -24.41 10.18
CA GLU A 127 -11.33 -25.32 11.33
C GLU A 127 -12.15 -24.89 12.57
N GLN A 128 -12.88 -23.78 12.51
CA GLN A 128 -13.62 -23.18 13.66
C GLN A 128 -12.76 -23.03 14.91
N ARG A 129 -11.52 -22.59 14.75
CA ARG A 129 -10.53 -22.46 15.81
C ARG A 129 -10.06 -21.01 15.99
N LYS A 130 -9.81 -20.65 17.26
CA LYS A 130 -9.16 -19.38 17.60
C LYS A 130 -7.69 -19.40 17.17
N LEU A 131 -7.17 -18.20 16.85
CA LEU A 131 -5.74 -18.00 16.54
C LEU A 131 -4.91 -18.15 17.83
N THR A 132 -4.28 -19.30 17.97
CA THR A 132 -3.32 -19.59 19.02
C THR A 132 -1.95 -19.86 18.40
N ILE A 133 -0.85 -19.73 19.17
CA ILE A 133 0.49 -20.02 18.66
C ILE A 133 0.61 -21.43 18.07
N PRO A 134 0.11 -22.51 18.73
CA PRO A 134 0.14 -23.85 18.14
C PRO A 134 -0.62 -23.97 16.82
N PHE A 135 -1.78 -23.31 16.72
CA PHE A 135 -2.59 -23.30 15.49
C PHE A 135 -1.84 -22.57 14.36
N VAL A 136 -1.28 -21.38 14.64
CA VAL A 136 -0.50 -20.59 13.68
C VAL A 136 0.71 -21.37 13.18
N LYS A 137 1.45 -22.05 14.07
CA LYS A 137 2.58 -22.94 13.71
C LYS A 137 2.14 -24.02 12.74
N LYS A 138 1.05 -24.71 13.04
CA LYS A 138 0.49 -25.77 12.18
C LYS A 138 0.16 -25.26 10.79
N ILE A 139 -0.55 -24.14 10.70
CA ILE A 139 -1.09 -23.62 9.43
C ILE A 139 0.00 -22.98 8.57
N LEU A 140 0.96 -22.28 9.16
CA LEU A 140 2.04 -21.60 8.44
C LEU A 140 3.31 -22.44 8.28
N SER A 141 3.33 -23.66 8.84
CA SER A 141 4.49 -24.55 8.84
C SER A 141 5.76 -23.91 9.43
N LEU A 142 5.60 -23.20 10.58
CA LEU A 142 6.65 -22.45 11.28
C LEU A 142 7.24 -23.24 12.46
#